data_71e909d99f1fa62e711f178769d65996
#
_entry.id   71e909d99f1fa62e711f178769d65996
#
_cell.length_a   1.000
_cell.length_b   1.000
_cell.length_c   1.000
_cell.angle_alpha   90.00
_cell.angle_beta   90.00
_cell.angle_gamma   90.00
#
_symmetry.space_group_name_H-M   'P 1'
#
loop_
_entity.id
_entity.type
_entity.pdbx_description
1 polymer ?
#
loop_
_entity_poly.entity_id
_entity_poly.type
_entity_poly.pdbx_seq_one_letter_code
_entity_poly.pdbx_strand_id
1 'polypeptide(L)'
;RGVKLIEKKGGKSDHATGYRPKVGVVTLSDGVVRGKREDISGEILANGFLNSGCVVDHRKVLEDGSDHLVPMIYEWIDSGVELILTTGGTGLSPRDLTVNVLQGIFDSKLTGVEQALHSYGRGKIKTAMLSRLTAGVIKGAIVICLPGSPGATRDALEVLIPTIFHSFHMLKGEQH
;
A
#
# COMPACT_ATOMS: atom_id res chain seq x y z
N ARG A 1 -23.03 19.87 -41.09
CA ARG A 1 -23.49 19.85 -39.66
C ARG A 1 -22.29 19.59 -38.82
N GLY A 2 -21.76 20.67 -38.14
CA GLY A 2 -20.54 20.62 -37.36
C GLY A 2 -20.73 19.86 -36.07
N VAL A 3 -19.77 18.95 -35.77
CA VAL A 3 -19.60 18.31 -34.48
C VAL A 3 -18.96 19.35 -33.55
N LYS A 4 -19.69 19.78 -32.53
CA LYS A 4 -19.11 20.61 -31.45
C LYS A 4 -18.15 19.75 -30.67
N LEU A 5 -16.87 20.04 -30.75
CA LEU A 5 -15.87 19.57 -29.80
C LEU A 5 -16.26 20.05 -28.40
N ILE A 6 -16.60 19.10 -27.54
CA ILE A 6 -16.74 19.38 -26.09
C ILE A 6 -15.31 19.53 -25.56
N GLU A 7 -14.91 20.75 -25.26
CA GLU A 7 -13.68 21.00 -24.50
C GLU A 7 -13.79 20.21 -23.17
N LYS A 8 -12.90 19.25 -22.99
CA LYS A 8 -12.66 18.65 -21.66
C LYS A 8 -12.15 19.78 -20.76
N LYS A 9 -13.03 20.33 -19.92
CA LYS A 9 -12.56 21.08 -18.77
C LYS A 9 -11.64 20.17 -17.99
N GLY A 10 -10.37 20.53 -17.91
CA GLY A 10 -9.37 19.85 -17.11
C GLY A 10 -9.91 19.71 -15.68
N GLY A 11 -10.09 18.47 -15.24
CA GLY A 11 -10.41 18.20 -13.86
C GLY A 11 -9.31 18.83 -13.01
N LYS A 12 -9.69 19.68 -12.04
CA LYS A 12 -8.78 20.13 -11.00
C LYS A 12 -8.20 18.84 -10.39
N SER A 13 -6.89 18.68 -10.45
CA SER A 13 -6.22 17.59 -9.77
C SER A 13 -6.55 17.68 -8.30
N ASP A 14 -7.11 16.62 -7.72
CA ASP A 14 -7.48 16.49 -6.30
C ASP A 14 -6.26 16.48 -5.35
N HIS A 15 -5.17 17.16 -5.70
CA HIS A 15 -4.01 17.37 -4.83
C HIS A 15 -4.28 18.30 -3.64
N ALA A 16 -5.52 18.71 -3.42
CA ALA A 16 -5.86 19.81 -2.52
C ALA A 16 -6.18 19.40 -1.08
N THR A 17 -6.13 18.13 -0.70
CA THR A 17 -6.23 17.79 0.71
C THR A 17 -4.84 17.88 1.35
N GLY A 18 -4.59 18.91 2.15
CA GLY A 18 -3.34 19.08 2.90
C GLY A 18 -3.09 17.99 3.96
N TYR A 19 -4.02 17.04 4.09
CA TYR A 19 -3.93 15.93 5.03
C TYR A 19 -2.85 14.93 4.61
N ARG A 20 -2.01 14.56 5.56
CA ARG A 20 -0.97 13.54 5.39
C ARG A 20 -1.04 12.53 6.55
N PRO A 21 -1.32 11.24 6.26
CA PRO A 21 -1.39 10.22 7.29
C PRO A 21 -0.01 9.93 7.88
N LYS A 22 -0.01 9.38 9.09
CA LYS A 22 1.16 8.73 9.66
C LYS A 22 1.30 7.34 9.05
N VAL A 23 2.47 7.02 8.52
CA VAL A 23 2.72 5.82 7.70
C VAL A 23 3.68 4.87 8.40
N GLY A 24 3.36 3.59 8.34
CA GLY A 24 4.26 2.49 8.72
C GLY A 24 4.61 1.61 7.51
N VAL A 25 5.83 1.14 7.43
CA VAL A 25 6.33 0.26 6.36
C VAL A 25 6.91 -1.03 6.95
N VAL A 26 6.41 -2.16 6.50
CA VAL A 26 6.89 -3.50 6.92
C VAL A 26 7.40 -4.26 5.71
N THR A 27 8.61 -4.77 5.81
CA THR A 27 9.16 -5.68 4.81
C THR A 27 9.15 -7.10 5.35
N LEU A 28 8.53 -8.03 4.62
CA LEU A 28 8.53 -9.46 4.89
C LEU A 28 9.57 -10.11 4.00
N SER A 29 10.72 -10.50 4.55
CA SER A 29 11.80 -11.11 3.77
C SER A 29 12.84 -11.78 4.65
N ASP A 30 12.93 -13.10 4.56
CA ASP A 30 14.02 -13.88 5.16
C ASP A 30 15.40 -13.42 4.71
N GLY A 31 15.51 -13.06 3.43
CA GLY A 31 16.79 -12.64 2.86
C GLY A 31 17.31 -11.34 3.43
N VAL A 32 16.41 -10.41 3.75
CA VAL A 32 16.76 -9.13 4.38
C VAL A 32 17.07 -9.34 5.86
N VAL A 33 16.25 -10.11 6.59
CA VAL A 33 16.50 -10.41 8.01
C VAL A 33 17.87 -11.07 8.21
N ARG A 34 18.26 -11.97 7.31
CA ARG A 34 19.57 -12.67 7.38
C ARG A 34 20.74 -11.86 6.81
N GLY A 35 20.52 -10.61 6.41
CA GLY A 35 21.56 -9.76 5.84
C GLY A 35 22.09 -10.19 4.46
N LYS A 36 21.38 -11.08 3.76
CA LYS A 36 21.73 -11.54 2.41
C LYS A 36 21.29 -10.56 1.31
N ARG A 37 20.37 -9.68 1.61
CA ARG A 37 19.83 -8.65 0.70
C ARG A 37 19.57 -7.37 1.48
N GLU A 38 19.64 -6.23 0.80
CA GLU A 38 19.21 -4.94 1.31
C GLU A 38 17.69 -4.79 1.18
N ASP A 39 17.08 -4.03 2.08
CA ASP A 39 15.65 -3.72 2.07
C ASP A 39 15.35 -2.55 1.12
N ILE A 40 15.57 -2.76 -0.18
CA ILE A 40 15.35 -1.73 -1.21
C ILE A 40 13.87 -1.38 -1.34
N SER A 41 12.99 -2.38 -1.31
CA SER A 41 11.54 -2.18 -1.47
C SER A 41 10.94 -1.37 -0.33
N GLY A 42 11.30 -1.70 0.91
CA GLY A 42 10.86 -0.93 2.08
C GLY A 42 11.40 0.50 2.07
N GLU A 43 12.63 0.70 1.61
CA GLU A 43 13.22 2.03 1.46
C GLU A 43 12.50 2.87 0.41
N ILE A 44 12.17 2.30 -0.75
CA ILE A 44 11.41 2.98 -1.81
C ILE A 44 10.06 3.44 -1.28
N LEU A 45 9.32 2.57 -0.57
CA LEU A 45 8.02 2.92 0.00
C LEU A 45 8.15 4.04 1.04
N ALA A 46 9.07 3.90 1.98
CA ALA A 46 9.29 4.92 3.02
C ALA A 46 9.63 6.28 2.42
N ASN A 47 10.59 6.32 1.49
CA ASN A 47 11.02 7.56 0.83
C ASN A 47 9.91 8.17 -0.03
N GLY A 48 9.11 7.35 -0.73
CA GLY A 48 7.99 7.84 -1.54
C GLY A 48 6.96 8.59 -0.70
N PHE A 49 6.59 8.05 0.46
CA PHE A 49 5.63 8.72 1.36
C PHE A 49 6.26 9.90 2.11
N LEU A 50 7.52 9.82 2.52
CA LEU A 50 8.25 10.97 3.08
C LEU A 50 8.28 12.14 2.09
N ASN A 51 8.61 11.89 0.83
CA ASN A 51 8.64 12.91 -0.22
C ASN A 51 7.25 13.50 -0.52
N SER A 52 6.20 12.78 -0.18
CA SER A 52 4.81 13.26 -0.27
C SER A 52 4.35 14.05 0.95
N GLY A 53 5.23 14.29 1.91
CA GLY A 53 4.97 15.06 3.12
C GLY A 53 4.40 14.24 4.29
N CYS A 54 4.36 12.90 4.21
CA CYS A 54 3.94 12.03 5.30
C CYS A 54 5.02 11.89 6.37
N VAL A 55 4.61 11.56 7.59
CA VAL A 55 5.51 11.10 8.64
C VAL A 55 5.64 9.57 8.52
N VAL A 56 6.87 9.08 8.36
CA VAL A 56 7.18 7.64 8.26
C VAL A 56 8.19 7.31 9.36
N ASP A 57 7.71 7.15 10.57
CA ASP A 57 8.53 6.85 11.75
C ASP A 57 8.47 5.39 12.20
N HIS A 58 7.61 4.60 11.55
CA HIS A 58 7.47 3.17 11.78
C HIS A 58 7.98 2.39 10.57
N ARG A 59 9.11 1.71 10.74
CA ARG A 59 9.69 0.82 9.72
C ARG A 59 10.24 -0.43 10.37
N LYS A 60 9.89 -1.60 9.85
CA LYS A 60 10.33 -2.90 10.37
C LYS A 60 10.56 -3.90 9.25
N VAL A 61 11.54 -4.78 9.46
CA VAL A 61 11.73 -5.98 8.64
C VAL A 61 11.40 -7.20 9.49
N LEU A 62 10.60 -8.10 8.96
CA LEU A 62 10.21 -9.36 9.58
C LEU A 62 10.55 -10.54 8.65
N GLU A 63 10.65 -11.72 9.22
CA GLU A 63 10.74 -12.96 8.45
C GLU A 63 9.42 -13.25 7.71
N ASP A 64 9.52 -13.98 6.60
CA ASP A 64 8.35 -14.48 5.89
C ASP A 64 7.52 -15.40 6.81
N GLY A 65 6.21 -15.14 6.89
CA GLY A 65 5.29 -15.88 7.77
C GLY A 65 5.43 -15.58 9.26
N SER A 66 6.03 -14.45 9.62
CA SER A 66 6.23 -14.05 11.02
C SER A 66 4.92 -13.86 11.80
N ASP A 67 4.81 -14.49 12.96
CA ASP A 67 3.69 -14.31 13.90
C ASP A 67 3.69 -12.92 14.55
N HIS A 68 4.76 -12.14 14.41
CA HIS A 68 4.84 -10.77 14.93
C HIS A 68 4.11 -9.73 14.08
N LEU A 69 3.72 -10.08 12.83
CA LEU A 69 3.09 -9.13 11.91
C LEU A 69 1.79 -8.56 12.47
N VAL A 70 0.85 -9.41 12.87
CA VAL A 70 -0.48 -8.98 13.33
C VAL A 70 -0.40 -8.16 14.61
N PRO A 71 0.29 -8.61 15.68
CA PRO A 71 0.44 -7.80 16.89
C PRO A 71 1.06 -6.43 16.62
N MET A 72 2.08 -6.37 15.75
CA MET A 72 2.75 -5.12 15.39
C MET A 72 1.82 -4.17 14.62
N ILE A 73 0.99 -4.69 13.71
CA ILE A 73 0.00 -3.87 13.00
C ILE A 73 -0.96 -3.20 13.99
N TYR A 74 -1.51 -3.96 14.94
CA TYR A 74 -2.39 -3.39 15.95
C TYR A 74 -1.69 -2.38 16.86
N GLU A 75 -0.46 -2.67 17.28
CA GLU A 75 0.36 -1.73 18.08
C GLU A 75 0.57 -0.41 17.32
N TRP A 76 0.92 -0.47 16.05
CA TRP A 76 1.12 0.72 15.23
C TRP A 76 -0.17 1.53 15.03
N ILE A 77 -1.30 0.85 14.79
CA ILE A 77 -2.60 1.52 14.68
C ILE A 77 -2.96 2.21 16.00
N ASP A 78 -2.79 1.53 17.11
CA ASP A 78 -3.07 2.07 18.44
C ASP A 78 -2.12 3.25 18.79
N SER A 79 -0.92 3.32 18.18
CA SER A 79 0.00 4.46 18.28
C SER A 79 -0.29 5.62 17.31
N GLY A 80 -1.34 5.49 16.50
CA GLY A 80 -1.80 6.53 15.57
C GLY A 80 -1.32 6.39 14.12
N VAL A 81 -0.74 5.24 13.73
CA VAL A 81 -0.45 4.96 12.32
C VAL A 81 -1.77 4.72 11.58
N GLU A 82 -1.96 5.43 10.47
CA GLU A 82 -3.21 5.41 9.71
C GLU A 82 -3.07 4.70 8.34
N LEU A 83 -1.85 4.56 7.86
CA LEU A 83 -1.53 3.82 6.63
C LEU A 83 -0.36 2.87 6.89
N ILE A 84 -0.59 1.58 6.69
CA ILE A 84 0.45 0.56 6.80
C ILE A 84 0.66 -0.08 5.42
N LEU A 85 1.90 -0.07 4.97
CA LEU A 85 2.32 -0.73 3.74
C LEU A 85 3.18 -1.93 4.11
N THR A 86 2.78 -3.12 3.68
CA THR A 86 3.64 -4.29 3.74
C THR A 86 4.17 -4.62 2.35
N THR A 87 5.40 -5.09 2.24
CA THR A 87 5.99 -5.56 0.99
C THR A 87 6.60 -6.95 1.19
N GLY A 88 6.25 -7.87 0.33
CA GLY A 88 6.62 -9.29 0.41
C GLY A 88 5.48 -10.20 0.85
N GLY A 89 5.69 -11.50 0.70
CA GLY A 89 4.72 -12.54 1.09
C GLY A 89 3.43 -12.58 0.25
N THR A 90 3.47 -12.10 -0.98
CA THR A 90 2.32 -12.06 -1.90
C THR A 90 2.35 -13.12 -2.99
N GLY A 91 3.38 -13.94 -3.04
CA GLY A 91 3.54 -15.00 -4.04
C GLY A 91 2.66 -16.22 -3.78
N LEU A 92 2.97 -17.29 -4.52
CA LEU A 92 2.23 -18.57 -4.46
C LEU A 92 2.94 -19.64 -3.64
N SER A 93 4.09 -19.33 -3.04
CA SER A 93 4.83 -20.23 -2.17
C SER A 93 4.04 -20.53 -0.88
N PRO A 94 4.18 -21.72 -0.28
CA PRO A 94 3.58 -22.02 1.03
C PRO A 94 4.01 -21.08 2.15
N ARG A 95 5.11 -20.34 2.00
CA ARG A 95 5.60 -19.34 2.95
C ARG A 95 5.06 -17.94 2.71
N ASP A 96 4.42 -17.69 1.56
CA ASP A 96 3.79 -16.42 1.23
C ASP A 96 2.44 -16.28 1.94
N LEU A 97 2.45 -16.11 3.25
CA LEU A 97 1.26 -16.11 4.11
C LEU A 97 0.72 -14.72 4.41
N THR A 98 1.44 -13.66 4.06
CA THR A 98 1.09 -12.28 4.43
C THR A 98 -0.31 -11.91 3.98
N VAL A 99 -0.68 -12.24 2.75
CA VAL A 99 -2.01 -11.94 2.21
C VAL A 99 -3.12 -12.64 2.99
N ASN A 100 -2.96 -13.94 3.26
CA ASN A 100 -3.95 -14.73 3.99
C ASN A 100 -4.16 -14.20 5.41
N VAL A 101 -3.07 -13.86 6.08
CA VAL A 101 -3.08 -13.32 7.44
C VAL A 101 -3.81 -11.98 7.47
N LEU A 102 -3.47 -11.05 6.57
CA LEU A 102 -4.07 -9.72 6.53
C LEU A 102 -5.55 -9.76 6.14
N GLN A 103 -5.92 -10.58 5.14
CA GLN A 103 -7.33 -10.75 4.77
C GLN A 103 -8.18 -11.30 5.91
N GLY A 104 -7.58 -12.10 6.80
CA GLY A 104 -8.26 -12.66 7.97
C GLY A 104 -8.58 -11.62 9.06
N ILE A 105 -7.94 -10.45 9.04
CA ILE A 105 -8.13 -9.39 10.04
C ILE A 105 -8.70 -8.09 9.48
N PHE A 106 -8.98 -8.00 8.18
CA PHE A 106 -9.62 -6.82 7.60
C PHE A 106 -11.06 -6.67 8.08
N ASP A 107 -11.43 -5.47 8.54
CA ASP A 107 -12.82 -5.09 8.79
C ASP A 107 -13.59 -4.95 7.46
N SER A 108 -12.91 -4.45 6.44
CA SER A 108 -13.42 -4.36 5.08
C SER A 108 -12.29 -4.41 4.06
N LYS A 109 -12.58 -4.93 2.86
CA LYS A 109 -11.62 -4.97 1.74
C LYS A 109 -11.71 -3.71 0.90
N LEU A 110 -10.58 -3.26 0.38
CA LEU A 110 -10.47 -2.16 -0.57
C LEU A 110 -10.20 -2.71 -1.98
N THR A 111 -11.19 -3.41 -2.53
CA THR A 111 -11.08 -4.11 -3.82
C THR A 111 -10.70 -3.18 -4.98
N GLY A 112 -11.16 -1.92 -4.95
CA GLY A 112 -10.78 -0.92 -5.96
C GLY A 112 -9.29 -0.61 -5.96
N VAL A 113 -8.66 -0.56 -4.76
CA VAL A 113 -7.21 -0.38 -4.62
C VAL A 113 -6.48 -1.59 -5.19
N GLU A 114 -6.91 -2.81 -4.86
CA GLU A 114 -6.34 -4.04 -5.41
C GLU A 114 -6.41 -4.06 -6.94
N GLN A 115 -7.56 -3.72 -7.51
CA GLN A 115 -7.76 -3.68 -8.96
C GLN A 115 -6.87 -2.64 -9.65
N ALA A 116 -6.73 -1.44 -9.09
CA ALA A 116 -5.89 -0.39 -9.62
C ALA A 116 -4.42 -0.82 -9.65
N LEU A 117 -3.92 -1.40 -8.57
CA LEU A 117 -2.56 -1.90 -8.46
C LEU A 117 -2.29 -3.06 -9.43
N HIS A 118 -3.20 -4.02 -9.51
CA HIS A 118 -3.08 -5.14 -10.47
C HIS A 118 -3.11 -4.68 -11.92
N SER A 119 -4.02 -3.78 -12.26
CA SER A 119 -4.16 -3.26 -13.63
C SER A 119 -2.89 -2.54 -14.07
N TYR A 120 -2.34 -1.70 -13.20
CA TYR A 120 -1.11 -0.95 -13.47
C TYR A 120 0.10 -1.89 -13.65
N GLY A 121 0.31 -2.82 -12.71
CA GLY A 121 1.41 -3.76 -12.74
C GLY A 121 1.34 -4.70 -13.96
N ARG A 122 0.15 -5.17 -14.32
CA ARG A 122 -0.08 -6.03 -15.48
C ARG A 122 0.21 -5.35 -16.82
N GLY A 123 0.03 -4.04 -16.89
CA GLY A 123 0.42 -3.23 -18.05
C GLY A 123 1.93 -3.20 -18.30
N LYS A 124 2.74 -3.44 -17.26
CA LYS A 124 4.20 -3.46 -17.33
C LYS A 124 4.80 -4.87 -17.40
N ILE A 125 4.31 -5.79 -16.56
CA ILE A 125 4.84 -7.16 -16.44
C ILE A 125 3.69 -8.15 -16.41
N LYS A 126 3.65 -9.08 -17.36
CA LYS A 126 2.58 -10.08 -17.46
C LYS A 126 2.43 -10.94 -16.20
N THR A 127 3.53 -11.30 -15.55
CA THR A 127 3.53 -12.11 -14.32
C THR A 127 2.99 -11.38 -13.09
N ALA A 128 2.77 -10.07 -13.14
CA ALA A 128 2.15 -9.31 -12.06
C ALA A 128 0.76 -9.85 -11.69
N MET A 129 0.07 -10.50 -12.63
CA MET A 129 -1.22 -11.17 -12.38
C MET A 129 -1.15 -12.32 -11.37
N LEU A 130 0.05 -12.87 -11.11
CA LEU A 130 0.24 -13.96 -10.16
C LEU A 130 0.46 -13.48 -8.72
N SER A 131 0.65 -12.19 -8.51
CA SER A 131 0.70 -11.62 -7.18
C SER A 131 -0.70 -11.57 -6.56
N ARG A 132 -0.78 -11.96 -5.28
CA ARG A 132 -2.02 -11.93 -4.50
C ARG A 132 -2.16 -10.67 -3.67
N LEU A 133 -1.51 -9.57 -4.07
CA LEU A 133 -1.59 -8.32 -3.33
C LEU A 133 -3.01 -8.05 -2.81
N THR A 134 -3.14 -7.38 -1.67
CA THR A 134 -4.43 -7.12 -1.05
C THR A 134 -4.43 -5.79 -0.33
N ALA A 135 -5.62 -5.22 -0.15
CA ALA A 135 -5.82 -3.97 0.58
C ALA A 135 -7.10 -4.02 1.39
N GLY A 136 -7.08 -3.42 2.57
CA GLY A 136 -8.24 -3.38 3.45
C GLY A 136 -8.12 -2.33 4.54
N VAL A 137 -9.13 -2.27 5.38
CA VAL A 137 -9.21 -1.39 6.54
C VAL A 137 -9.18 -2.22 7.82
N ILE A 138 -8.41 -1.78 8.80
CA ILE A 138 -8.34 -2.36 10.15
C ILE A 138 -8.46 -1.21 11.15
N LYS A 139 -9.50 -1.19 11.98
CA LYS A 139 -9.73 -0.13 12.98
C LYS A 139 -9.60 1.29 12.41
N GLY A 140 -10.07 1.53 11.20
CA GLY A 140 -9.97 2.83 10.54
C GLY A 140 -8.61 3.15 9.90
N ALA A 141 -7.61 2.30 10.03
CA ALA A 141 -6.35 2.41 9.30
C ALA A 141 -6.41 1.63 7.97
N ILE A 142 -5.75 2.13 6.95
CA ILE A 142 -5.61 1.42 5.67
C ILE A 142 -4.36 0.56 5.73
N VAL A 143 -4.49 -0.71 5.34
CA VAL A 143 -3.37 -1.66 5.23
C VAL A 143 -3.33 -2.19 3.81
N ILE A 144 -2.18 -2.04 3.15
CA ILE A 144 -1.95 -2.47 1.76
C ILE A 144 -0.75 -3.40 1.72
N CYS A 145 -0.98 -4.61 1.22
CA CYS A 145 0.05 -5.62 1.06
C CYS A 145 0.52 -5.66 -0.40
N LEU A 146 1.78 -5.31 -0.62
CA LEU A 146 2.41 -5.15 -1.93
C LEU A 146 3.40 -6.28 -2.23
N PRO A 147 3.64 -6.58 -3.51
CA PRO A 147 4.71 -7.49 -3.91
C PRO A 147 6.08 -7.04 -3.41
N GLY A 148 6.97 -8.00 -3.19
CA GLY A 148 8.31 -7.75 -2.62
C GLY A 148 9.33 -7.13 -3.58
N SER A 149 9.05 -7.00 -4.87
CA SER A 149 10.01 -6.47 -5.83
C SER A 149 10.11 -4.95 -5.81
N PRO A 150 11.31 -4.37 -5.97
CA PRO A 150 11.48 -2.91 -6.06
C PRO A 150 10.67 -2.27 -7.20
N GLY A 151 10.51 -2.96 -8.32
CA GLY A 151 9.68 -2.48 -9.43
C GLY A 151 8.21 -2.33 -9.04
N ALA A 152 7.65 -3.35 -8.39
CA ALA A 152 6.27 -3.33 -7.93
C ALA A 152 6.01 -2.24 -6.87
N THR A 153 6.98 -1.98 -5.99
CA THR A 153 6.85 -0.90 -5.00
C THR A 153 6.88 0.49 -5.62
N ARG A 154 7.70 0.72 -6.66
CA ARG A 154 7.66 1.97 -7.44
C ARG A 154 6.32 2.16 -8.14
N ASP A 155 5.83 1.11 -8.78
CA ASP A 155 4.53 1.14 -9.46
C ASP A 155 3.40 1.43 -8.47
N ALA A 156 3.45 0.85 -7.27
CA ALA A 156 2.47 1.10 -6.22
C ALA A 156 2.47 2.57 -5.78
N LEU A 157 3.61 3.22 -5.65
CA LEU A 157 3.69 4.64 -5.30
C LEU A 157 3.01 5.52 -6.38
N GLU A 158 3.23 5.22 -7.67
CA GLU A 158 2.61 5.96 -8.77
C GLU A 158 1.07 5.83 -8.77
N VAL A 159 0.55 4.67 -8.36
CA VAL A 159 -0.91 4.44 -8.25
C VAL A 159 -1.48 5.07 -6.98
N LEU A 160 -0.82 4.90 -5.83
CA LEU A 160 -1.38 5.23 -4.52
C LEU A 160 -1.28 6.71 -4.19
N ILE A 161 -0.11 7.34 -4.39
CA ILE A 161 0.13 8.71 -3.92
C ILE A 161 -0.88 9.72 -4.47
N PRO A 162 -1.29 9.68 -5.75
CA PRO A 162 -2.27 10.63 -6.27
C PRO A 162 -3.65 10.57 -5.62
N THR A 163 -4.02 9.42 -5.03
CA THR A 163 -5.41 9.17 -4.64
C THR A 163 -5.61 8.73 -3.20
N ILE A 164 -4.63 8.07 -2.60
CA ILE A 164 -4.81 7.43 -1.29
C ILE A 164 -5.14 8.43 -0.16
N PHE A 165 -4.63 9.64 -0.24
CA PHE A 165 -4.87 10.66 0.78
C PHE A 165 -6.33 11.08 0.89
N HIS A 166 -7.07 10.99 -0.22
CA HIS A 166 -8.51 11.30 -0.23
C HIS A 166 -9.33 10.32 0.63
N SER A 167 -8.89 9.06 0.71
CA SER A 167 -9.59 8.03 1.48
C SER A 167 -9.66 8.32 2.99
N PHE A 168 -8.71 9.07 3.54
CA PHE A 168 -8.70 9.41 4.96
C PHE A 168 -9.81 10.39 5.36
N HIS A 169 -10.25 11.28 4.47
CA HIS A 169 -11.43 12.11 4.68
C HIS A 169 -12.70 11.24 4.74
N MET A 170 -12.80 10.27 3.85
CA MET A 170 -13.93 9.33 3.82
C MET A 170 -14.00 8.48 5.10
N LEU A 171 -12.85 7.99 5.57
CA LEU A 171 -12.77 7.20 6.81
C LEU A 171 -13.16 8.00 8.06
N LYS A 172 -12.92 9.30 8.06
CA LYS A 172 -13.31 10.22 9.15
C LYS A 172 -14.78 10.64 9.08
N GLY A 173 -15.53 10.22 8.05
CA GLY A 173 -16.93 10.60 7.85
C GLY A 173 -17.12 12.06 7.45
N GLU A 174 -16.09 12.71 6.96
CA GLU A 174 -16.17 14.09 6.46
C GLU A 174 -16.96 14.09 5.14
N GLN A 175 -18.02 14.93 5.06
CA GLN A 175 -18.80 15.10 3.84
C GLN A 175 -18.00 15.87 2.78
N HIS A 176 -18.20 15.49 1.52
CA HIS A 176 -17.61 16.15 0.35
C HIS A 176 -18.29 17.48 0.02
#